data_588a625ea75554dd61d242448e05afef
#
_entry.id   588a625ea75554dd61d242448e05afef
#
_cell.length_a   1.000
_cell.length_b   1.000
_cell.length_c   1.000
_cell.angle_alpha   90.00
_cell.angle_beta   90.00
_cell.angle_gamma   90.00
#
_symmetry.space_group_name_H-M   'P 1'
#
loop_
_entity.id
_entity.type
_entity.pdbx_description
1 polymer ?
#
loop_
_entity_poly.entity_id
_entity_poly.type
_entity_poly.pdbx_seq_one_letter_code
_entity_poly.pdbx_strand_id
1 'polypeptide(L)'
;MTDAYFDDENFKDGFDDDSFNTGMDLHLWRKLLSYALHYRKEVIILATCAFFTAVAEIAFPLITKGVIDTVAADGLDADLSQYATLYGAFTLLLGLSISGFIWYGGKIRTHVAHDIRMDGFCNLQRLSFSYYDFRPVGWLMARMTSDCERLSNILAWGMLDLVWGSSLIFGITVV
;
A
#
# COMPACT_ATOMS: atom_id res chain seq x y z
N MET A 1 1.19 29.57 50.52
CA MET A 1 0.25 28.67 49.92
C MET A 1 -0.25 29.41 48.69
N THR A 2 0.52 29.34 47.62
CA THR A 2 0.24 30.02 46.34
C THR A 2 -0.06 28.92 45.34
N ASP A 3 -1.34 28.76 45.03
CA ASP A 3 -1.82 27.89 43.97
C ASP A 3 -1.23 28.39 42.68
N ALA A 4 -0.27 27.63 42.14
CA ALA A 4 0.18 27.78 40.77
C ALA A 4 -0.98 27.34 39.88
N TYR A 5 -1.74 28.31 39.41
CA TYR A 5 -2.74 28.17 38.37
C TYR A 5 -2.00 27.65 37.13
N PHE A 6 -2.11 26.37 36.87
CA PHE A 6 -1.63 25.79 35.61
C PHE A 6 -2.48 26.40 34.51
N ASP A 7 -1.87 27.25 33.73
CA ASP A 7 -2.49 27.96 32.62
C ASP A 7 -2.78 26.93 31.51
N ASP A 8 -4.01 26.38 31.51
CA ASP A 8 -4.49 25.38 30.54
C ASP A 8 -4.44 25.90 29.08
N GLU A 9 -4.38 27.22 28.87
CA GLU A 9 -4.28 27.82 27.55
C GLU A 9 -2.86 27.64 26.96
N ASN A 10 -1.81 27.82 27.75
CA ASN A 10 -0.42 27.58 27.30
C ASN A 10 -0.12 26.11 27.03
N PHE A 11 -0.90 25.19 27.61
CA PHE A 11 -0.77 23.77 27.37
C PHE A 11 -1.40 23.37 26.01
N LYS A 12 -2.48 24.04 25.59
CA LYS A 12 -3.12 23.82 24.29
C LYS A 12 -2.32 24.35 23.13
N ASP A 13 -1.68 25.52 23.27
CA ASP A 13 -0.87 26.12 22.20
C ASP A 13 0.41 25.34 21.87
N GLY A 14 0.89 24.49 22.78
CA GLY A 14 2.01 23.59 22.54
C GLY A 14 1.62 22.27 21.82
N PHE A 15 0.32 22.01 21.69
CA PHE A 15 -0.21 20.84 20.99
C PHE A 15 -0.91 21.17 19.67
N ASP A 16 -1.10 22.44 19.36
CA ASP A 16 -1.45 22.85 18.02
C ASP A 16 -0.28 22.44 17.12
N ASP A 17 -0.44 21.28 16.54
CA ASP A 17 0.38 20.75 15.46
C ASP A 17 0.30 21.82 14.35
N ASP A 18 1.28 22.72 14.38
CA ASP A 18 1.45 23.83 13.47
C ASP A 18 1.11 23.37 12.06
N SER A 19 0.04 23.96 11.54
CA SER A 19 -0.25 24.03 10.13
C SER A 19 0.15 22.76 9.38
N PHE A 20 -0.64 21.69 9.52
CA PHE A 20 -0.73 20.69 8.48
C PHE A 20 -1.14 21.44 7.22
N ASN A 21 -0.13 21.88 6.51
CA ASN A 21 -0.28 22.31 5.14
C ASN A 21 -0.93 21.12 4.42
N THR A 22 -2.25 21.20 4.22
CA THR A 22 -3.09 20.17 3.58
C THR A 22 -2.70 20.00 2.10
N GLY A 23 -1.60 20.60 1.68
CA GLY A 23 -0.94 20.36 0.42
C GLY A 23 -0.20 19.03 0.46
N MET A 24 -0.47 18.19 -0.50
CA MET A 24 0.23 16.95 -0.77
C MET A 24 1.73 17.26 -0.92
N ASP A 25 2.52 17.07 0.16
CA ASP A 25 3.95 17.37 0.17
C ASP A 25 4.69 16.28 -0.62
N LEU A 26 4.91 16.57 -1.91
CA LEU A 26 5.63 15.70 -2.84
C LEU A 26 7.01 15.29 -2.32
N HIS A 27 7.63 16.11 -1.46
CA HIS A 27 8.90 15.79 -0.85
C HIS A 27 8.76 14.64 0.16
N LEU A 28 7.71 14.66 0.98
CA LEU A 28 7.40 13.56 1.91
C LEU A 28 7.09 12.27 1.14
N TRP A 29 6.27 12.34 0.10
CA TRP A 29 5.95 11.18 -0.75
C TRP A 29 7.19 10.60 -1.41
N ARG A 30 8.10 11.44 -1.92
CA ARG A 30 9.36 10.99 -2.50
C ARG A 30 10.27 10.30 -1.48
N LYS A 31 10.33 10.82 -0.25
CA LYS A 31 11.09 10.21 0.84
C LYS A 31 10.50 8.87 1.24
N LEU A 32 9.18 8.79 1.38
CA LEU A 32 8.47 7.56 1.70
C LEU A 32 8.64 6.50 0.60
N LEU A 33 8.54 6.89 -0.66
CA LEU A 33 8.76 6.00 -1.80
C LEU A 33 10.21 5.47 -1.83
N SER A 34 11.17 6.26 -1.37
CA SER A 34 12.57 5.85 -1.26
C SER A 34 12.77 4.67 -0.31
N TYR A 35 12.02 4.59 0.80
CA TYR A 35 12.07 3.44 1.71
C TYR A 35 11.57 2.16 1.02
N ALA A 36 10.49 2.25 0.28
CA ALA A 36 9.96 1.09 -0.44
C ALA A 36 10.88 0.65 -1.58
N LEU A 37 11.45 1.60 -2.33
CA LEU A 37 12.40 1.33 -3.42
C LEU A 37 13.73 0.75 -2.93
N HIS A 38 14.04 0.81 -1.64
CA HIS A 38 15.17 0.10 -1.05
C HIS A 38 15.04 -1.42 -1.21
N TYR A 39 13.82 -1.94 -1.20
CA TYR A 39 13.47 -3.36 -1.36
C TYR A 39 13.13 -3.71 -2.81
N ARG A 40 14.03 -3.39 -3.75
CA ARG A 40 13.81 -3.51 -5.20
C ARG A 40 13.35 -4.89 -5.65
N LYS A 41 13.88 -5.96 -5.02
CA LYS A 41 13.54 -7.34 -5.38
C LYS A 41 12.08 -7.65 -5.07
N GLU A 42 11.63 -7.28 -3.88
CA GLU A 42 10.25 -7.47 -3.43
C GLU A 42 9.29 -6.63 -4.27
N VAL A 43 9.66 -5.40 -4.60
CA VAL A 43 8.86 -4.50 -5.47
C VAL A 43 8.75 -5.05 -6.89
N ILE A 44 9.83 -5.60 -7.46
CA ILE A 44 9.79 -6.20 -8.81
C ILE A 44 8.89 -7.44 -8.83
N ILE A 45 8.98 -8.32 -7.83
CA ILE A 45 8.12 -9.50 -7.74
C ILE A 45 6.66 -9.07 -7.58
N LEU A 46 6.39 -8.08 -6.73
CA LEU A 46 5.06 -7.52 -6.54
C LEU A 46 4.50 -6.95 -7.86
N ALA A 47 5.30 -6.17 -8.59
CA ALA A 47 4.91 -5.63 -9.89
C ALA A 47 4.63 -6.74 -10.92
N THR A 48 5.41 -7.83 -10.90
CA THR A 48 5.18 -8.99 -11.76
C THR A 48 3.87 -9.69 -11.41
N CYS A 49 3.58 -9.90 -10.12
CA CYS A 49 2.31 -10.46 -9.68
C CYS A 49 1.13 -9.57 -10.08
N ALA A 50 1.25 -8.24 -9.91
CA ALA A 50 0.22 -7.30 -10.33
C ALA A 50 -0.03 -7.32 -11.84
N PHE A 51 1.03 -7.45 -12.64
CA PHE A 51 0.92 -7.59 -14.09
C PHE A 51 0.14 -8.85 -14.48
N PHE A 52 0.45 -10.01 -13.89
CA PHE A 52 -0.28 -11.25 -14.16
C PHE A 52 -1.73 -11.19 -13.70
N THR A 53 -2.01 -10.50 -12.58
CA THR A 53 -3.39 -10.24 -12.13
C THR A 53 -4.14 -9.42 -13.16
N ALA A 54 -3.57 -8.34 -13.66
CA ALA A 54 -4.19 -7.49 -14.68
C ALA A 54 -4.43 -8.25 -16.00
N VAL A 55 -3.48 -9.10 -16.43
CA VAL A 55 -3.64 -9.95 -17.62
C VAL A 55 -4.82 -10.91 -17.44
N ALA A 56 -4.95 -11.55 -16.28
CA ALA A 56 -6.07 -12.46 -16.01
C ALA A 56 -7.41 -11.72 -15.99
N GLU A 57 -7.48 -10.54 -15.37
CA GLU A 57 -8.69 -9.71 -15.33
C GLU A 57 -9.16 -9.28 -16.72
N ILE A 58 -8.25 -8.96 -17.63
CA ILE A 58 -8.57 -8.61 -19.01
C ILE A 58 -8.95 -9.85 -19.84
N ALA A 59 -8.36 -11.01 -19.56
CA ALA A 59 -8.67 -12.24 -20.25
C ALA A 59 -10.12 -12.72 -20.02
N PHE A 60 -10.68 -12.53 -18.83
CA PHE A 60 -12.05 -12.99 -18.53
C PHE A 60 -13.13 -12.40 -19.44
N PRO A 61 -13.23 -11.08 -19.67
CA PRO A 61 -14.17 -10.52 -20.63
C PRO A 61 -13.96 -11.03 -22.06
N LEU A 62 -12.71 -11.24 -22.48
CA LEU A 62 -12.39 -11.74 -23.82
C LEU A 62 -12.82 -13.20 -23.99
N ILE A 63 -12.58 -14.05 -23.01
CA ILE A 63 -13.04 -15.44 -22.99
C ILE A 63 -14.58 -15.48 -23.01
N THR A 64 -15.24 -14.65 -22.19
CA THR A 64 -16.69 -14.55 -22.14
C THR A 64 -17.28 -14.13 -23.48
N LYS A 65 -16.68 -13.15 -24.15
CA LYS A 65 -17.06 -12.76 -25.51
C LYS A 65 -16.95 -13.95 -26.47
N GLY A 66 -15.84 -14.69 -26.45
CA GLY A 66 -15.64 -15.86 -27.30
C GLY A 66 -16.71 -16.95 -27.06
N VAL A 67 -17.08 -17.20 -25.81
CA VAL A 67 -18.16 -18.12 -25.45
C VAL A 67 -19.48 -17.67 -26.06
N ILE A 68 -19.84 -16.39 -25.94
CA ILE A 68 -21.10 -15.86 -26.47
C ILE A 68 -21.15 -15.99 -28.01
N ASP A 69 -20.04 -15.64 -28.67
CA ASP A 69 -19.94 -15.68 -30.14
C ASP A 69 -20.05 -17.11 -30.64
N THR A 70 -19.42 -18.09 -29.97
CA THR A 70 -19.52 -19.52 -30.35
C THR A 70 -20.92 -20.08 -30.14
N VAL A 71 -21.56 -19.78 -29.00
CA VAL A 71 -22.93 -20.21 -28.72
C VAL A 71 -23.94 -19.57 -29.71
N ALA A 72 -23.70 -18.34 -30.10
CA ALA A 72 -24.54 -17.65 -31.07
C ALA A 72 -24.42 -18.26 -32.49
N ALA A 73 -23.24 -18.78 -32.85
CA ALA A 73 -22.99 -19.40 -34.15
C ALA A 73 -23.45 -20.87 -34.23
N ASP A 74 -23.11 -21.69 -33.23
CA ASP A 74 -23.29 -23.15 -33.26
C ASP A 74 -24.48 -23.65 -32.42
N GLY A 75 -25.13 -22.79 -31.66
CA GLY A 75 -26.29 -23.11 -30.85
C GLY A 75 -25.97 -24.13 -29.74
N LEU A 76 -26.79 -25.21 -29.69
CA LEU A 76 -26.66 -26.26 -28.68
C LEU A 76 -25.49 -27.24 -28.93
N ASP A 77 -24.89 -27.22 -30.12
CA ASP A 77 -23.78 -28.10 -30.51
C ASP A 77 -22.41 -27.42 -30.26
N ALA A 78 -22.40 -26.24 -29.65
CA ALA A 78 -21.18 -25.47 -29.37
C ALA A 78 -20.23 -26.23 -28.41
N ASP A 79 -19.00 -26.49 -28.83
CA ASP A 79 -17.96 -27.06 -27.97
C ASP A 79 -17.31 -25.97 -27.08
N LEU A 80 -17.70 -25.95 -25.81
CA LEU A 80 -17.23 -25.02 -24.82
C LEU A 80 -16.05 -25.55 -24.00
N SER A 81 -15.55 -26.74 -24.27
CA SER A 81 -14.48 -27.38 -23.47
C SER A 81 -13.20 -26.58 -23.46
N GLN A 82 -12.87 -25.98 -24.59
CA GLN A 82 -11.69 -25.13 -24.74
C GLN A 82 -11.79 -23.83 -23.88
N TYR A 83 -12.96 -23.20 -23.88
CA TYR A 83 -13.20 -22.02 -23.07
C TYR A 83 -13.20 -22.33 -21.57
N ALA A 84 -13.76 -23.48 -21.18
CA ALA A 84 -13.75 -23.95 -19.79
C ALA A 84 -12.32 -24.18 -19.27
N THR A 85 -11.49 -24.81 -20.11
CA THR A 85 -10.06 -25.03 -19.74
C THR A 85 -9.29 -23.70 -19.63
N LEU A 86 -9.48 -22.76 -20.55
CA LEU A 86 -8.88 -21.43 -20.49
C LEU A 86 -9.34 -20.67 -19.25
N TYR A 87 -10.64 -20.67 -18.97
CA TYR A 87 -11.21 -20.02 -17.79
C TYR A 87 -10.61 -20.58 -16.49
N GLY A 88 -10.51 -21.90 -16.39
CA GLY A 88 -9.87 -22.60 -15.27
C GLY A 88 -8.39 -22.21 -15.11
N ALA A 89 -7.64 -22.20 -16.21
CA ALA A 89 -6.23 -21.82 -16.20
C ALA A 89 -6.00 -20.36 -15.72
N PHE A 90 -6.79 -19.41 -16.25
CA PHE A 90 -6.71 -18.01 -15.82
C PHE A 90 -7.19 -17.80 -14.38
N THR A 91 -8.18 -18.58 -13.91
CA THR A 91 -8.61 -18.55 -12.51
C THR A 91 -7.49 -19.01 -11.56
N LEU A 92 -6.78 -20.08 -11.90
CA LEU A 92 -5.62 -20.55 -11.14
C LEU A 92 -4.47 -19.52 -11.16
N LEU A 93 -4.17 -18.95 -12.34
CA LEU A 93 -3.19 -17.90 -12.49
C LEU A 93 -3.52 -16.68 -11.60
N LEU A 94 -4.78 -16.24 -11.62
CA LEU A 94 -5.29 -15.15 -10.80
C LEU A 94 -5.10 -15.43 -9.30
N GLY A 95 -5.50 -16.61 -8.84
CA GLY A 95 -5.36 -17.01 -7.44
C GLY A 95 -3.92 -17.04 -6.96
N LEU A 96 -3.00 -17.57 -7.77
CA LEU A 96 -1.57 -17.60 -7.46
C LEU A 96 -0.97 -16.19 -7.47
N SER A 97 -1.34 -15.35 -8.43
CA SER A 97 -0.85 -13.98 -8.56
C SER A 97 -1.31 -13.10 -7.39
N ILE A 98 -2.59 -13.18 -7.00
CA ILE A 98 -3.13 -12.45 -5.84
C ILE A 98 -2.45 -12.91 -4.55
N SER A 99 -2.24 -14.22 -4.36
CA SER A 99 -1.56 -14.74 -3.18
C SER A 99 -0.14 -14.21 -3.07
N GLY A 100 0.61 -14.21 -4.18
CA GLY A 100 1.94 -13.63 -4.25
C GLY A 100 1.93 -12.11 -3.99
N PHE A 101 0.99 -11.40 -4.58
CA PHE A 101 0.81 -9.96 -4.41
C PHE A 101 0.59 -9.58 -2.93
N ILE A 102 -0.31 -10.27 -2.24
CA ILE A 102 -0.60 -10.03 -0.81
C ILE A 102 0.62 -10.38 0.05
N TRP A 103 1.30 -11.50 -0.23
CA TRP A 103 2.47 -11.93 0.52
C TRP A 103 3.62 -10.92 0.44
N TYR A 104 4.00 -10.52 -0.77
CA TYR A 104 5.10 -9.56 -0.96
C TYR A 104 4.73 -8.15 -0.52
N GLY A 105 3.47 -7.74 -0.67
CA GLY A 105 2.98 -6.49 -0.12
C GLY A 105 3.07 -6.44 1.40
N GLY A 106 2.67 -7.52 2.08
CA GLY A 106 2.82 -7.66 3.53
C GLY A 106 4.29 -7.62 3.98
N LYS A 107 5.19 -8.24 3.22
CA LYS A 107 6.62 -8.23 3.48
C LYS A 107 7.22 -6.82 3.38
N ILE A 108 6.91 -6.09 2.30
CA ILE A 108 7.35 -4.69 2.12
C ILE A 108 6.83 -3.83 3.27
N ARG A 109 5.54 -3.95 3.62
CA ARG A 109 4.94 -3.24 4.76
C ARG A 109 5.75 -3.44 6.04
N THR A 110 6.08 -4.69 6.37
CA THR A 110 6.80 -5.03 7.61
C THR A 110 8.21 -4.45 7.63
N HIS A 111 8.94 -4.52 6.51
CA HIS A 111 10.28 -3.96 6.40
C HIS A 111 10.27 -2.44 6.49
N VAL A 112 9.38 -1.78 5.76
CA VAL A 112 9.25 -0.31 5.80
C VAL A 112 8.84 0.17 7.19
N ALA A 113 7.91 -0.52 7.87
CA ALA A 113 7.54 -0.22 9.25
C ALA A 113 8.73 -0.31 10.20
N HIS A 114 9.56 -1.32 10.03
CA HIS A 114 10.78 -1.51 10.83
C HIS A 114 11.77 -0.35 10.61
N ASP A 115 12.04 -0.02 9.34
CA ASP A 115 13.01 1.03 8.99
C ASP A 115 12.56 2.40 9.51
N ILE A 116 11.28 2.76 9.33
CA ILE A 116 10.72 4.02 9.83
C ILE A 116 10.82 4.10 11.36
N ARG A 117 10.52 2.98 12.07
CA ARG A 117 10.64 2.94 13.53
C ARG A 117 12.09 3.08 13.98
N MET A 118 13.01 2.42 13.31
CA MET A 118 14.43 2.47 13.64
C MET A 118 14.98 3.88 13.43
N ASP A 119 14.67 4.53 12.31
CA ASP A 119 15.08 5.91 12.05
C ASP A 119 14.47 6.89 13.05
N GLY A 120 13.19 6.70 13.39
CA GLY A 120 12.51 7.47 14.42
C GLY A 120 13.18 7.32 15.79
N PHE A 121 13.50 6.09 16.19
CA PHE A 121 14.18 5.80 17.44
C PHE A 121 15.57 6.40 17.50
N CYS A 122 16.36 6.25 16.44
CA CYS A 122 17.69 6.85 16.35
C CYS A 122 17.63 8.38 16.42
N ASN A 123 16.61 9.00 15.82
CA ASN A 123 16.41 10.45 15.91
C ASN A 123 16.03 10.88 17.34
N LEU A 124 15.14 10.14 18.02
CA LEU A 124 14.79 10.41 19.41
C LEU A 124 16.02 10.38 20.31
N GLN A 125 16.91 9.38 20.17
CA GLN A 125 18.10 9.27 20.98
C GLN A 125 19.09 10.44 20.83
N ARG A 126 18.99 11.21 19.74
CA ARG A 126 19.84 12.40 19.49
C ARG A 126 19.28 13.69 20.07
N LEU A 127 18.03 13.67 20.54
CA LEU A 127 17.39 14.84 21.12
C LEU A 127 17.89 15.10 22.54
N SER A 128 17.91 16.38 22.94
CA SER A 128 18.33 16.79 24.29
C SER A 128 17.31 16.37 25.35
N PHE A 129 17.76 16.20 26.59
CA PHE A 129 16.86 15.88 27.72
C PHE A 129 15.73 16.91 27.88
N SER A 130 15.99 18.18 27.61
CA SER A 130 14.97 19.23 27.69
C SER A 130 13.77 18.99 26.76
N TYR A 131 13.94 18.27 25.67
CA TYR A 131 12.83 17.90 24.80
C TYR A 131 11.84 16.94 25.48
N TYR A 132 12.37 16.04 26.32
CA TYR A 132 11.57 15.04 27.03
C TYR A 132 10.85 15.61 28.26
N ASP A 133 11.37 16.69 28.85
CA ASP A 133 10.77 17.36 29.98
C ASP A 133 9.45 18.06 29.62
N PHE A 134 9.30 18.47 28.36
CA PHE A 134 8.11 19.17 27.86
C PHE A 134 7.09 18.28 27.14
N ARG A 135 7.40 17.00 26.87
CA ARG A 135 6.50 16.12 26.10
C ARG A 135 6.16 14.84 26.87
N PRO A 136 4.86 14.49 26.96
CA PRO A 136 4.44 13.25 27.63
C PRO A 136 5.03 12.03 26.94
N VAL A 137 5.60 11.10 27.69
CA VAL A 137 6.17 9.84 27.17
C VAL A 137 5.13 9.04 26.38
N GLY A 138 3.87 9.06 26.79
CA GLY A 138 2.79 8.38 26.09
C GLY A 138 2.57 8.92 24.66
N TRP A 139 2.71 10.21 24.45
CA TRP A 139 2.62 10.81 23.10
C TRP A 139 3.77 10.33 22.20
N LEU A 140 5.00 10.29 22.72
CA LEU A 140 6.17 9.78 21.99
C LEU A 140 6.00 8.30 21.64
N MET A 141 5.48 7.50 22.57
CA MET A 141 5.22 6.08 22.33
C MET A 141 4.13 5.87 21.28
N ALA A 142 3.07 6.66 21.27
CA ALA A 142 2.03 6.61 20.25
C ALA A 142 2.59 6.92 18.85
N ARG A 143 3.43 7.95 18.72
CA ARG A 143 4.14 8.29 17.47
C ARG A 143 5.01 7.14 16.97
N MET A 144 5.76 6.50 17.87
CA MET A 144 6.67 5.40 17.53
C MET A 144 5.95 4.09 17.19
N THR A 145 4.75 3.88 17.70
CA THR A 145 3.98 2.63 17.47
C THR A 145 2.91 2.85 16.43
N SER A 146 1.81 3.52 16.80
CA SER A 146 0.60 3.63 15.98
C SER A 146 0.80 4.45 14.71
N ASP A 147 1.48 5.60 14.80
CA ASP A 147 1.65 6.48 13.64
C ASP A 147 2.63 5.87 12.62
N CYS A 148 3.73 5.26 13.07
CA CYS A 148 4.65 4.54 12.18
C CYS A 148 3.97 3.36 11.48
N GLU A 149 3.10 2.63 12.18
CA GLU A 149 2.35 1.52 11.58
C GLU A 149 1.32 2.03 10.57
N ARG A 150 0.59 3.08 10.91
CA ARG A 150 -0.39 3.73 10.01
C ARG A 150 0.28 4.25 8.75
N LEU A 151 1.43 4.90 8.88
CA LEU A 151 2.22 5.40 7.75
C LEU A 151 2.68 4.26 6.84
N SER A 152 3.20 3.18 7.40
CA SER A 152 3.63 1.99 6.66
C SER A 152 2.49 1.30 5.93
N ASN A 153 1.29 1.29 6.52
CA ASN A 153 0.09 0.76 5.88
C ASN A 153 -0.31 1.60 4.65
N ILE A 154 -0.36 2.93 4.81
CA ILE A 154 -0.71 3.84 3.71
C ILE A 154 0.27 3.68 2.55
N LEU A 155 1.57 3.56 2.85
CA LEU A 155 2.61 3.35 1.84
C LEU A 155 2.44 2.02 1.10
N ALA A 156 2.31 0.92 1.85
CA ALA A 156 2.22 -0.41 1.26
C ALA A 156 0.97 -0.53 0.38
N TRP A 157 -0.21 -0.16 0.89
CA TRP A 157 -1.46 -0.23 0.13
C TRP A 157 -1.49 0.78 -1.03
N GLY A 158 -1.03 2.01 -0.82
CA GLY A 158 -0.95 3.01 -1.89
C GLY A 158 -0.02 2.58 -3.03
N MET A 159 1.12 1.96 -2.74
CA MET A 159 1.99 1.39 -3.76
C MET A 159 1.33 0.21 -4.50
N LEU A 160 0.64 -0.66 -3.78
CA LEU A 160 -0.10 -1.78 -4.35
C LEU A 160 -1.14 -1.28 -5.35
N ASP A 161 -1.95 -0.30 -4.95
CA ASP A 161 -3.01 0.28 -5.79
C ASP A 161 -2.43 0.98 -7.03
N LEU A 162 -1.32 1.71 -6.89
CA LEU A 162 -0.64 2.35 -8.01
C LEU A 162 -0.10 1.34 -9.02
N VAL A 163 0.55 0.27 -8.56
CA VAL A 163 1.12 -0.75 -9.45
C VAL A 163 0.02 -1.54 -10.13
N TRP A 164 -0.99 -1.97 -9.39
CA TRP A 164 -2.13 -2.71 -9.95
C TRP A 164 -2.94 -1.84 -10.91
N GLY A 165 -3.35 -0.64 -10.50
CA GLY A 165 -4.14 0.26 -11.32
C GLY A 165 -3.42 0.69 -12.60
N SER A 166 -2.10 0.98 -12.54
CA SER A 166 -1.32 1.32 -13.72
C SER A 166 -1.20 0.13 -14.69
N SER A 167 -1.02 -1.09 -14.17
CA SER A 167 -0.98 -2.31 -14.98
C SER A 167 -2.30 -2.57 -15.69
N LEU A 168 -3.42 -2.32 -15.02
CA LEU A 168 -4.76 -2.50 -15.55
C LEU A 168 -5.08 -1.46 -16.65
N ILE A 169 -4.77 -0.17 -16.40
CA ILE A 169 -4.92 0.89 -17.40
C ILE A 169 -4.09 0.58 -18.65
N PHE A 170 -2.83 0.19 -18.47
CA PHE A 170 -1.95 -0.17 -19.58
C PHE A 170 -2.52 -1.35 -20.37
N GLY A 171 -2.97 -2.40 -19.69
CA GLY A 171 -3.52 -3.59 -20.33
C GLY A 171 -4.80 -3.30 -21.12
N ILE A 172 -5.73 -2.50 -20.57
CA ILE A 172 -6.96 -2.11 -21.27
C ILE A 172 -6.65 -1.22 -22.50
N THR A 173 -5.60 -0.41 -22.43
CA THR A 173 -5.23 0.47 -23.55
C THR A 173 -4.63 -0.31 -24.74
N VAL A 174 -4.03 -1.48 -24.46
CA VAL A 174 -3.38 -2.33 -25.48
C VAL A 174 -4.38 -3.28 -26.16
N VAL A 175 -5.50 -3.62 -25.51
CA VAL A 175 -6.54 -4.52 -26.01
C VAL A 175 -7.65 -3.78 -26.75
#